data_41c67c41ea8a8e2090e1895006d4cfd0
#
_entry.id   41c67c41ea8a8e2090e1895006d4cfd0
#
_cell.length_a   1.000
_cell.length_b   1.000
_cell.length_c   1.000
_cell.angle_alpha   90.00
_cell.angle_beta   90.00
_cell.angle_gamma   90.00
#
_symmetry.space_group_name_H-M   'P 1'
#
loop_
_entity.id
_entity.type
_entity.pdbx_description
1 polymer ?
#
loop_
_entity_poly.entity_id
_entity_poly.type
_entity_poly.pdbx_seq_one_letter_code
_entity_poly.pdbx_strand_id
1 'polypeptide(L)'
;MHGVEILGFYDLTGVVRYLEGKTSGIEMHMEENEKILEESERILDFKDVKGQDELIEAVVLAAAGGHNMLMVGEPGCGKTMIAQRIPTILPEMTEEECLEVTKIYSISGLLPNGHTLMKYRPFRAPHHNASLNALIGGGANAMPGEVSLAHNGVLFLDELVEFSRRTLDALRQPIEDKKVSISRVNGTHTFPSNFMFITAMNPCPCGYELFYIRI
;
A
#
# COMPACT_ATOMS: atom_id res chain seq x y z
N MET A 1 11.97 17.00 3.18
CA MET A 1 11.79 18.30 2.48
C MET A 1 13.03 19.16 2.75
N HIS A 2 14.03 19.04 1.93
CA HIS A 2 15.21 19.90 2.02
C HIS A 2 14.90 21.26 1.38
N GLY A 3 15.10 22.36 2.12
CA GLY A 3 15.01 23.73 1.60
C GLY A 3 13.73 24.52 1.92
N VAL A 4 12.87 24.02 2.78
CA VAL A 4 11.69 24.75 3.27
C VAL A 4 11.85 25.00 4.77
N GLU A 5 11.82 26.28 5.19
CA GLU A 5 11.79 26.66 6.59
C GLU A 5 10.36 26.46 7.13
N ILE A 6 10.22 25.68 8.20
CA ILE A 6 8.93 25.38 8.82
C ILE A 6 8.85 26.08 10.14
N LEU A 7 7.91 27.01 10.28
CA LEU A 7 7.66 27.76 11.51
C LEU A 7 6.34 27.29 12.13
N GLY A 8 6.40 26.90 13.40
CA GLY A 8 5.23 26.51 14.18
C GLY A 8 4.67 27.68 14.98
N PHE A 9 3.32 27.70 15.14
CA PHE A 9 2.61 28.68 15.97
C PHE A 9 1.51 27.96 16.75
N TYR A 10 1.27 28.40 18.00
CA TYR A 10 0.22 27.83 18.84
C TYR A 10 -1.20 28.25 18.44
N ASP A 11 -1.33 29.45 17.85
CA ASP A 11 -2.61 30.02 17.45
C ASP A 11 -2.46 30.98 16.25
N LEU A 12 -3.61 31.37 15.69
CA LEU A 12 -3.67 32.31 14.58
C LEU A 12 -3.10 33.70 14.95
N THR A 13 -3.23 34.09 16.18
CA THR A 13 -2.71 35.40 16.68
C THR A 13 -1.17 35.42 16.60
N GLY A 14 -0.53 34.28 16.87
CA GLY A 14 0.91 34.10 16.72
C GLY A 14 1.36 34.28 15.28
N VAL A 15 0.62 33.71 14.32
CA VAL A 15 0.89 33.87 12.87
C VAL A 15 0.79 35.33 12.45
N VAL A 16 -0.29 36.02 12.85
CA VAL A 16 -0.48 37.46 12.54
C VAL A 16 0.66 38.31 13.10
N ARG A 17 1.05 38.08 14.35
CA ARG A 17 2.16 38.82 14.97
C ARG A 17 3.50 38.55 14.28
N TYR A 18 3.72 37.33 13.81
CA TYR A 18 4.90 36.99 13.01
C TYR A 18 4.93 37.76 11.69
N LEU A 19 3.81 37.74 10.95
CA LEU A 19 3.69 38.51 9.70
C LEU A 19 3.83 40.01 9.88
N GLU A 20 3.46 40.55 11.05
CA GLU A 20 3.66 41.93 11.45
C GLU A 20 5.09 42.23 11.94
N GLY A 21 5.98 41.25 12.03
CA GLY A 21 7.36 41.41 12.50
C GLY A 21 7.49 41.56 14.01
N LYS A 22 6.46 41.22 14.79
CA LYS A 22 6.41 41.43 16.26
C LYS A 22 6.88 40.22 17.08
N THR A 23 6.92 39.02 16.47
CA THR A 23 7.38 37.79 17.13
C THR A 23 8.14 36.91 16.12
N SER A 24 9.09 36.12 16.65
CA SER A 24 9.73 35.06 15.89
C SER A 24 8.84 33.78 15.95
N GLY A 25 8.74 33.05 14.87
CA GLY A 25 8.16 31.70 14.89
C GLY A 25 9.02 30.71 15.68
N ILE A 26 8.44 29.61 16.11
CA ILE A 26 9.18 28.50 16.70
C ILE A 26 9.73 27.67 15.49
N GLU A 27 11.07 27.66 15.34
CA GLU A 27 11.69 26.74 14.38
C GLU A 27 11.36 25.32 14.80
N MET A 28 10.54 24.64 13.99
CA MET A 28 10.31 23.22 14.15
C MET A 28 11.45 22.47 13.47
N HIS A 29 12.46 22.11 14.25
CA HIS A 29 13.36 21.04 13.85
C HIS A 29 12.53 19.76 13.82
N MET A 30 12.41 19.14 12.67
CA MET A 30 11.99 17.74 12.60
C MET A 30 13.10 16.94 13.29
N GLU A 31 12.98 16.77 14.63
CA GLU A 31 13.73 15.70 15.27
C GLU A 31 13.29 14.41 14.60
N GLU A 32 14.26 13.69 14.06
CA GLU A 32 14.11 12.30 13.62
C GLU A 32 13.71 11.45 14.84
N ASN A 33 12.44 11.55 15.24
CA ASN A 33 11.82 10.59 16.15
C ASN A 33 11.63 9.25 15.43
N GLU A 34 12.61 8.84 14.62
CA GLU A 34 12.67 7.55 13.94
C GLU A 34 12.86 6.39 14.91
N LYS A 35 13.29 6.67 16.16
CA LYS A 35 13.66 5.61 17.11
C LYS A 35 12.53 4.95 17.88
N ILE A 36 11.30 5.46 17.84
CA ILE A 36 10.23 4.94 18.73
C ILE A 36 9.37 3.88 18.05
N LEU A 37 9.46 3.72 16.74
CA LEU A 37 8.59 2.81 15.97
C LEU A 37 9.30 1.57 15.42
N GLU A 38 10.63 1.51 15.49
CA GLU A 38 11.39 0.32 15.06
C GLU A 38 11.23 -0.88 16.01
N GLU A 39 10.75 -0.71 17.22
CA GLU A 39 10.65 -1.81 18.20
C GLU A 39 9.32 -2.56 18.20
N SER A 40 8.25 -2.07 17.57
CA SER A 40 6.93 -2.69 17.66
C SER A 40 6.46 -3.45 16.41
N GLU A 41 7.00 -3.18 15.24
CA GLU A 41 6.74 -3.99 14.06
C GLU A 41 7.94 -4.91 13.81
N ARG A 42 7.76 -6.20 14.01
CA ARG A 42 8.72 -7.21 13.56
C ARG A 42 9.01 -6.92 12.09
N ILE A 43 10.21 -6.41 11.81
CA ILE A 43 10.67 -6.21 10.44
C ILE A 43 10.69 -7.58 9.81
N LEU A 44 9.70 -7.84 8.97
CA LEU A 44 9.63 -9.07 8.20
C LEU A 44 10.82 -9.08 7.24
N ASP A 45 11.55 -10.19 7.20
CA ASP A 45 12.74 -10.32 6.36
C ASP A 45 12.67 -11.64 5.59
N PHE A 46 13.10 -11.64 4.34
CA PHE A 46 13.19 -12.86 3.53
C PHE A 46 14.19 -13.89 4.10
N LYS A 47 15.17 -13.48 4.90
CA LYS A 47 16.08 -14.42 5.60
C LYS A 47 15.34 -15.41 6.52
N ASP A 48 14.11 -15.08 6.95
CA ASP A 48 13.28 -15.96 7.75
C ASP A 48 12.63 -17.09 6.93
N VAL A 49 12.61 -16.95 5.60
CA VAL A 49 12.09 -17.96 4.68
C VAL A 49 13.15 -19.01 4.47
N LYS A 50 12.83 -20.24 4.82
CA LYS A 50 13.74 -21.39 4.67
C LYS A 50 13.21 -22.34 3.61
N GLY A 51 14.08 -22.76 2.72
CA GLY A 51 13.70 -23.56 1.55
C GLY A 51 12.97 -22.73 0.50
N GLN A 52 12.43 -23.37 -0.53
CA GLN A 52 11.70 -22.75 -1.64
C GLN A 52 12.54 -21.73 -2.45
N ASP A 53 13.79 -22.05 -2.70
CA ASP A 53 14.76 -21.16 -3.35
C ASP A 53 14.27 -20.69 -4.73
N GLU A 54 13.62 -21.56 -5.51
CA GLU A 54 13.03 -21.22 -6.81
C GLU A 54 11.90 -20.16 -6.69
N LEU A 55 11.06 -20.29 -5.65
CA LEU A 55 10.00 -19.31 -5.41
C LEU A 55 10.58 -17.97 -4.96
N ILE A 56 11.61 -17.99 -4.12
CA ILE A 56 12.31 -16.78 -3.66
C ILE A 56 12.93 -16.07 -4.88
N GLU A 57 13.62 -16.80 -5.77
CA GLU A 57 14.19 -16.25 -6.99
C GLU A 57 13.12 -15.62 -7.88
N ALA A 58 11.99 -16.31 -8.09
CA ALA A 58 10.87 -15.79 -8.87
C ALA A 58 10.27 -14.51 -8.25
N VAL A 59 10.15 -14.45 -6.92
CA VAL A 59 9.66 -13.27 -6.20
C VAL A 59 10.62 -12.10 -6.34
N VAL A 60 11.93 -12.34 -6.22
CA VAL A 60 12.96 -11.29 -6.39
C VAL A 60 12.94 -10.74 -7.82
N LEU A 61 12.83 -11.60 -8.83
CA LEU A 61 12.70 -11.18 -10.23
C LEU A 61 11.43 -10.37 -10.47
N ALA A 62 10.30 -10.81 -9.90
CA ALA A 62 9.04 -10.09 -10.00
C ALA A 62 9.10 -8.72 -9.31
N ALA A 63 9.70 -8.65 -8.12
CA ALA A 63 9.89 -7.40 -7.39
C ALA A 63 10.82 -6.42 -8.14
N ALA A 64 11.94 -6.91 -8.69
CA ALA A 64 12.87 -6.11 -9.46
C ALA A 64 12.26 -5.55 -10.76
N GLY A 65 11.36 -6.31 -11.40
CA GLY A 65 10.68 -5.89 -12.64
C GLY A 65 9.33 -5.20 -12.42
N GLY A 66 8.83 -5.11 -11.17
CA GLY A 66 7.49 -4.59 -10.89
C GLY A 66 6.38 -5.45 -11.49
N HIS A 67 6.62 -6.77 -11.61
CA HIS A 67 5.69 -7.71 -12.23
C HIS A 67 4.63 -8.20 -11.25
N ASN A 68 3.42 -8.37 -11.77
CA ASN A 68 2.35 -9.07 -11.05
C ASN A 68 2.64 -10.57 -10.97
N MET A 69 2.20 -11.24 -9.90
CA MET A 69 2.51 -12.65 -9.66
C MET A 69 1.28 -13.41 -9.17
N LEU A 70 1.13 -14.63 -9.65
CA LEU A 70 0.20 -15.62 -9.13
C LEU A 70 0.98 -16.77 -8.49
N MET A 71 0.73 -17.03 -7.21
CA MET A 71 1.27 -18.15 -6.47
C MET A 71 0.23 -19.28 -6.39
N VAL A 72 0.58 -20.45 -6.87
CA VAL A 72 -0.28 -21.64 -6.80
C VAL A 72 0.44 -22.69 -5.95
N GLY A 73 -0.23 -23.21 -4.93
CA GLY A 73 0.37 -24.22 -4.05
C GLY A 73 -0.59 -24.68 -2.97
N GLU A 74 -0.25 -25.74 -2.29
CA GLU A 74 -1.07 -26.33 -1.24
C GLU A 74 -1.29 -25.36 -0.05
N PRO A 75 -2.37 -25.53 0.72
CA PRO A 75 -2.56 -24.80 1.98
C PRO A 75 -1.35 -25.01 2.91
N GLY A 76 -0.92 -23.92 3.59
CA GLY A 76 0.20 -23.99 4.53
C GLY A 76 1.60 -23.98 3.91
N CYS A 77 1.75 -23.92 2.57
CA CYS A 77 3.08 -23.84 1.94
C CYS A 77 3.77 -22.46 2.05
N GLY A 78 3.21 -21.51 2.78
CA GLY A 78 3.87 -20.23 3.08
C GLY A 78 3.60 -19.09 2.10
N LYS A 79 2.64 -19.20 1.16
CA LYS A 79 2.30 -18.15 0.19
C LYS A 79 2.07 -16.77 0.83
N THR A 80 1.22 -16.71 1.85
CA THR A 80 0.90 -15.48 2.57
C THR A 80 2.12 -14.92 3.32
N MET A 81 2.93 -15.80 3.92
CA MET A 81 4.17 -15.43 4.60
C MET A 81 5.17 -14.76 3.64
N ILE A 82 5.30 -15.29 2.44
CA ILE A 82 6.17 -14.74 1.40
C ILE A 82 5.60 -13.40 0.89
N ALA A 83 4.29 -13.34 0.59
CA ALA A 83 3.65 -12.12 0.12
C ALA A 83 3.86 -10.93 1.06
N GLN A 84 3.73 -11.14 2.38
CA GLN A 84 3.96 -10.12 3.40
C GLN A 84 5.39 -9.56 3.43
N ARG A 85 6.36 -10.32 2.92
CA ARG A 85 7.77 -9.91 2.86
C ARG A 85 8.16 -9.18 1.58
N ILE A 86 7.32 -9.23 0.55
CA ILE A 86 7.61 -8.56 -0.75
C ILE A 86 7.89 -7.06 -0.58
N PRO A 87 7.15 -6.28 0.23
CA PRO A 87 7.47 -4.86 0.42
C PRO A 87 8.91 -4.59 0.88
N THR A 88 9.52 -5.54 1.61
CA THR A 88 10.88 -5.36 2.18
C THR A 88 12.01 -5.51 1.16
N ILE A 89 11.71 -6.09 -0.02
CA ILE A 89 12.68 -6.25 -1.12
C ILE A 89 12.40 -5.31 -2.29
N LEU A 90 11.30 -4.55 -2.24
CA LEU A 90 11.06 -3.49 -3.21
C LEU A 90 12.04 -2.33 -2.98
N PRO A 91 12.43 -1.57 -4.01
CA PRO A 91 13.23 -0.37 -3.84
C PRO A 91 12.59 0.62 -2.86
N GLU A 92 13.42 1.36 -2.13
CA GLU A 92 12.92 2.43 -1.25
C GLU A 92 12.04 3.42 -2.04
N MET A 93 11.05 3.98 -1.36
CA MET A 93 10.18 5.00 -1.97
C MET A 93 10.94 6.32 -2.14
N THR A 94 10.73 6.97 -3.28
CA THR A 94 11.17 8.35 -3.46
C THR A 94 10.38 9.30 -2.55
N GLU A 95 10.85 10.52 -2.34
CA GLU A 95 10.11 11.53 -1.58
C GLU A 95 8.72 11.80 -2.17
N GLU A 96 8.59 11.80 -3.49
CA GLU A 96 7.31 11.97 -4.20
C GLU A 96 6.36 10.81 -3.91
N GLU A 97 6.85 9.57 -4.01
CA GLU A 97 6.07 8.36 -3.68
C GLU A 97 5.61 8.37 -2.21
N CYS A 98 6.51 8.76 -1.29
CA CYS A 98 6.17 8.90 0.14
C CYS A 98 5.03 9.91 0.36
N LEU A 99 5.08 11.06 -0.32
CA LEU A 99 4.04 12.08 -0.24
C LEU A 99 2.70 11.61 -0.81
N GLU A 100 2.71 10.89 -1.94
CA GLU A 100 1.50 10.33 -2.55
C GLU A 100 0.82 9.34 -1.61
N VAL A 101 1.58 8.39 -1.07
CA VAL A 101 1.06 7.40 -0.11
C VAL A 101 0.53 8.10 1.14
N THR A 102 1.29 9.04 1.70
CA THR A 102 0.88 9.79 2.90
C THR A 102 -0.44 10.53 2.70
N LYS A 103 -0.65 11.17 1.54
CA LYS A 103 -1.92 11.84 1.22
C LYS A 103 -3.09 10.87 1.24
N ILE A 104 -2.95 9.67 0.66
CA ILE A 104 -4.01 8.66 0.63
C ILE A 104 -4.34 8.19 2.04
N TYR A 105 -3.32 7.87 2.85
CA TYR A 105 -3.50 7.42 4.23
C TYR A 105 -4.08 8.52 5.13
N SER A 106 -3.69 9.77 4.93
CA SER A 106 -4.24 10.93 5.64
C SER A 106 -5.72 11.14 5.34
N ILE A 107 -6.13 11.11 4.06
CA ILE A 107 -7.53 11.23 3.65
C ILE A 107 -8.37 10.08 4.21
N SER A 108 -7.79 8.88 4.29
CA SER A 108 -8.46 7.70 4.82
C SER A 108 -8.53 7.67 6.36
N GLY A 109 -7.86 8.59 7.05
CA GLY A 109 -7.74 8.58 8.51
C GLY A 109 -6.93 7.40 9.06
N LEU A 110 -6.10 6.80 8.21
CA LEU A 110 -5.27 5.61 8.53
C LEU A 110 -3.79 5.95 8.73
N LEU A 111 -3.44 7.24 8.73
CA LEU A 111 -2.07 7.63 9.02
C LEU A 111 -1.72 7.25 10.47
N PRO A 112 -0.68 6.44 10.70
CA PRO A 112 -0.32 6.03 12.05
C PRO A 112 -0.02 7.25 12.94
N ASN A 113 -0.40 7.17 14.21
CA ASN A 113 -0.17 8.26 15.17
C ASN A 113 1.33 8.56 15.31
N GLY A 114 1.67 9.84 15.18
CA GLY A 114 3.06 10.30 15.26
C GLY A 114 3.83 10.23 13.94
N HIS A 115 3.27 9.65 12.88
CA HIS A 115 3.89 9.68 11.57
C HIS A 115 3.49 10.94 10.80
N THR A 116 4.49 11.66 10.33
CA THR A 116 4.30 12.80 9.42
C THR A 116 4.39 12.36 7.95
N LEU A 117 5.07 11.25 7.70
CA LEU A 117 5.32 10.74 6.36
C LEU A 117 5.36 9.20 6.37
N MET A 118 4.70 8.58 5.40
CA MET A 118 4.78 7.14 5.15
C MET A 118 6.06 6.85 4.36
N LYS A 119 7.04 6.21 5.01
CA LYS A 119 8.34 5.87 4.39
C LYS A 119 8.39 4.43 3.88
N TYR A 120 7.42 3.59 4.26
CA TYR A 120 7.40 2.18 3.91
C TYR A 120 6.34 1.89 2.86
N ARG A 121 6.64 0.95 1.96
CA ARG A 121 5.71 0.50 0.94
C ARG A 121 4.53 -0.23 1.59
N PRO A 122 3.28 0.19 1.32
CA PRO A 122 2.11 -0.44 1.89
C PRO A 122 1.96 -1.90 1.48
N PHE A 123 1.48 -2.73 2.40
CA PHE A 123 0.98 -4.07 2.12
C PHE A 123 -0.50 -4.13 2.46
N ARG A 124 -1.33 -4.42 1.47
CA ARG A 124 -2.79 -4.53 1.65
C ARG A 124 -3.26 -5.92 1.27
N ALA A 125 -3.97 -6.57 2.18
CA ALA A 125 -4.47 -7.93 2.01
C ALA A 125 -5.96 -7.99 2.38
N PRO A 126 -6.85 -7.48 1.51
CA PRO A 126 -8.29 -7.52 1.76
C PRO A 126 -8.80 -8.96 1.76
N HIS A 127 -9.72 -9.25 2.69
CA HIS A 127 -10.38 -10.54 2.73
C HIS A 127 -11.30 -10.74 1.51
N HIS A 128 -11.47 -11.97 1.03
CA HIS A 128 -12.32 -12.28 -0.14
C HIS A 128 -13.78 -11.82 0.00
N ASN A 129 -14.29 -11.69 1.24
CA ASN A 129 -15.61 -11.14 1.53
C ASN A 129 -15.67 -9.60 1.57
N ALA A 130 -14.57 -8.90 1.30
CA ALA A 130 -14.56 -7.45 1.23
C ALA A 130 -15.56 -6.94 0.18
N SER A 131 -16.33 -5.91 0.54
CA SER A 131 -17.25 -5.30 -0.40
C SER A 131 -16.51 -4.62 -1.55
N LEU A 132 -17.15 -4.48 -2.70
CA LEU A 132 -16.60 -3.76 -3.85
C LEU A 132 -16.18 -2.32 -3.46
N ASN A 133 -16.98 -1.65 -2.62
CA ASN A 133 -16.64 -0.31 -2.14
C ASN A 133 -15.42 -0.30 -1.21
N ALA A 134 -15.23 -1.33 -0.38
CA ALA A 134 -14.03 -1.45 0.43
C ALA A 134 -12.79 -1.66 -0.44
N LEU A 135 -12.91 -2.46 -1.50
CA LEU A 135 -11.80 -2.75 -2.39
C LEU A 135 -11.44 -1.56 -3.29
N ILE A 136 -12.40 -1.04 -4.04
CA ILE A 136 -12.19 0.01 -5.04
C ILE A 136 -12.25 1.41 -4.42
N GLY A 137 -13.02 1.55 -3.37
CA GLY A 137 -13.34 2.84 -2.77
C GLY A 137 -14.77 3.29 -3.10
N GLY A 138 -15.23 4.32 -2.41
CA GLY A 138 -16.58 4.85 -2.59
C GLY A 138 -17.22 5.36 -1.32
N GLY A 139 -18.50 5.02 -1.15
CA GLY A 139 -19.30 5.55 -0.04
C GLY A 139 -19.75 6.99 -0.27
N ALA A 140 -20.39 7.60 0.74
CA ALA A 140 -20.93 8.96 0.65
C ALA A 140 -19.82 10.01 0.42
N ASN A 141 -18.66 9.81 1.03
CA ASN A 141 -17.54 10.74 1.01
C ASN A 141 -16.48 10.41 -0.06
N ALA A 142 -16.79 9.48 -0.98
CA ALA A 142 -15.84 9.05 -2.03
C ALA A 142 -14.45 8.68 -1.47
N MET A 143 -14.40 7.88 -0.40
CA MET A 143 -13.15 7.48 0.24
C MET A 143 -12.35 6.49 -0.62
N PRO A 144 -11.00 6.54 -0.57
CA PRO A 144 -10.17 5.56 -1.24
C PRO A 144 -10.36 4.16 -0.64
N GLY A 145 -10.28 3.12 -1.48
CA GLY A 145 -10.34 1.72 -1.07
C GLY A 145 -8.96 1.07 -0.97
N GLU A 146 -8.94 -0.25 -0.71
CA GLU A 146 -7.73 -1.05 -0.56
C GLU A 146 -6.78 -0.94 -1.75
N VAL A 147 -7.33 -0.83 -2.96
CA VAL A 147 -6.58 -0.65 -4.21
C VAL A 147 -5.75 0.65 -4.18
N SER A 148 -6.34 1.73 -3.69
CA SER A 148 -5.63 3.00 -3.55
C SER A 148 -4.71 3.01 -2.32
N LEU A 149 -5.09 2.34 -1.24
CA LEU A 149 -4.24 2.16 -0.05
C LEU A 149 -3.00 1.32 -0.34
N ALA A 150 -3.05 0.46 -1.38
CA ALA A 150 -1.88 -0.32 -1.83
C ALA A 150 -0.94 0.46 -2.76
N HIS A 151 -1.25 1.74 -3.06
CA HIS A 151 -0.45 2.56 -3.98
C HIS A 151 1.03 2.59 -3.61
N ASN A 152 1.91 2.42 -4.60
CA ASN A 152 3.37 2.29 -4.47
C ASN A 152 3.82 1.14 -3.54
N GLY A 153 2.95 0.15 -3.32
CA GLY A 153 3.19 -1.01 -2.48
C GLY A 153 2.68 -2.31 -3.11
N VAL A 154 2.10 -3.18 -2.30
CA VAL A 154 1.63 -4.51 -2.70
C VAL A 154 0.15 -4.67 -2.37
N LEU A 155 -0.64 -5.07 -3.35
CA LEU A 155 -2.00 -5.57 -3.15
C LEU A 155 -1.96 -7.10 -3.25
N PHE A 156 -2.27 -7.78 -2.15
CA PHE A 156 -2.28 -9.23 -2.06
C PHE A 156 -3.71 -9.76 -1.94
N LEU A 157 -4.11 -10.64 -2.84
CA LEU A 157 -5.36 -11.38 -2.73
C LEU A 157 -5.08 -12.85 -2.45
N ASP A 158 -5.34 -13.28 -1.22
CA ASP A 158 -5.29 -14.69 -0.87
C ASP A 158 -6.59 -15.37 -1.28
N GLU A 159 -6.53 -16.67 -1.56
CA GLU A 159 -7.70 -17.45 -1.97
C GLU A 159 -8.44 -16.79 -3.15
N LEU A 160 -7.71 -16.44 -4.21
CA LEU A 160 -8.22 -15.70 -5.38
C LEU A 160 -9.55 -16.24 -5.92
N VAL A 161 -9.75 -17.55 -5.88
CA VAL A 161 -10.95 -18.23 -6.39
C VAL A 161 -12.21 -17.96 -5.58
N GLU A 162 -12.06 -17.50 -4.31
CA GLU A 162 -13.17 -17.18 -3.43
C GLU A 162 -13.71 -15.75 -3.67
N PHE A 163 -12.96 -14.92 -4.39
CA PHE A 163 -13.43 -13.58 -4.75
C PHE A 163 -14.55 -13.65 -5.80
N SER A 164 -15.58 -12.85 -5.63
CA SER A 164 -16.65 -12.77 -6.62
C SER A 164 -16.10 -12.29 -7.98
N ARG A 165 -16.65 -12.82 -9.07
CA ARG A 165 -16.27 -12.39 -10.43
C ARG A 165 -16.41 -10.87 -10.61
N ARG A 166 -17.46 -10.28 -10.02
CA ARG A 166 -17.68 -8.82 -10.06
C ARG A 166 -16.55 -8.05 -9.41
N THR A 167 -16.01 -8.56 -8.29
CA THR A 167 -14.88 -7.97 -7.58
C THR A 167 -13.62 -8.04 -8.42
N LEU A 168 -13.33 -9.19 -9.03
CA LEU A 168 -12.17 -9.39 -9.89
C LEU A 168 -12.25 -8.54 -11.17
N ASP A 169 -13.41 -8.45 -11.81
CA ASP A 169 -13.61 -7.60 -12.99
C ASP A 169 -13.39 -6.12 -12.68
N ALA A 170 -13.72 -5.67 -11.47
CA ALA A 170 -13.51 -4.28 -11.05
C ALA A 170 -12.02 -3.93 -10.82
N LEU A 171 -11.15 -4.92 -10.63
CA LEU A 171 -9.70 -4.70 -10.48
C LEU A 171 -9.00 -4.45 -11.82
N ARG A 172 -9.61 -4.79 -12.95
CA ARG A 172 -8.99 -4.62 -14.28
C ARG A 172 -8.56 -3.18 -14.52
N GLN A 173 -9.48 -2.24 -14.36
CA GLN A 173 -9.19 -0.83 -14.60
C GLN A 173 -8.06 -0.31 -13.69
N PRO A 174 -8.08 -0.51 -12.37
CA PRO A 174 -6.97 -0.10 -11.49
C PRO A 174 -5.60 -0.69 -11.90
N ILE A 175 -5.58 -1.95 -12.33
CA ILE A 175 -4.33 -2.63 -12.72
C ILE A 175 -3.79 -2.04 -14.04
N GLU A 176 -4.66 -1.76 -15.00
CA GLU A 176 -4.28 -1.24 -16.32
C GLU A 176 -3.96 0.26 -16.27
N ASP A 177 -4.89 1.06 -15.72
CA ASP A 177 -4.82 2.53 -15.71
C ASP A 177 -3.98 3.10 -14.57
N LYS A 178 -3.61 2.29 -13.56
CA LYS A 178 -2.90 2.70 -12.33
C LYS A 178 -3.60 3.83 -11.57
N LYS A 179 -4.92 3.92 -11.72
CA LYS A 179 -5.78 4.88 -11.04
C LYS A 179 -7.20 4.37 -10.90
N VAL A 180 -7.90 4.88 -9.91
CA VAL A 180 -9.32 4.61 -9.65
C VAL A 180 -10.10 5.91 -9.70
N SER A 181 -11.18 5.94 -10.45
CA SER A 181 -12.09 7.09 -10.52
C SER A 181 -13.42 6.75 -9.86
N ILE A 182 -13.78 7.50 -8.84
CA ILE A 182 -15.02 7.36 -8.09
C ILE A 182 -15.93 8.53 -8.43
N SER A 183 -16.98 8.27 -9.20
CA SER A 183 -17.96 9.29 -9.57
C SER A 183 -19.12 9.32 -8.58
N ARG A 184 -19.49 10.51 -8.10
CA ARG A 184 -20.61 10.79 -7.20
C ARG A 184 -21.35 12.04 -7.68
N VAL A 185 -22.53 12.28 -7.11
CA VAL A 185 -23.35 13.46 -7.42
C VAL A 185 -22.55 14.76 -7.26
N ASN A 186 -21.65 14.81 -6.27
CA ASN A 186 -20.85 15.98 -5.92
C ASN A 186 -19.53 16.09 -6.71
N GLY A 187 -19.24 15.16 -7.63
CA GLY A 187 -18.03 15.19 -8.45
C GLY A 187 -17.38 13.84 -8.66
N THR A 188 -16.29 13.85 -9.41
CA THR A 188 -15.45 12.67 -9.64
C THR A 188 -14.11 12.86 -8.92
N HIS A 189 -13.77 11.90 -8.10
CA HIS A 189 -12.48 11.83 -7.38
C HIS A 189 -11.62 10.74 -8.00
N THR A 190 -10.37 11.06 -8.29
CA THR A 190 -9.42 10.09 -8.85
C THR A 190 -8.30 9.87 -7.85
N PHE A 191 -8.06 8.61 -7.52
CA PHE A 191 -6.98 8.17 -6.64
C PHE A 191 -5.97 7.36 -7.44
N PRO A 192 -4.66 7.52 -7.19
CA PRO A 192 -3.66 6.65 -7.80
C PRO A 192 -3.74 5.23 -7.23
N SER A 193 -3.33 4.24 -8.04
CA SER A 193 -3.37 2.82 -7.70
C SER A 193 -2.26 2.04 -8.40
N ASN A 194 -1.04 2.57 -8.37
CA ASN A 194 0.13 1.88 -8.91
C ASN A 194 0.67 0.92 -7.83
N PHE A 195 0.33 -0.33 -7.91
CA PHE A 195 0.74 -1.37 -6.95
C PHE A 195 1.24 -2.62 -7.68
N MET A 196 2.07 -3.40 -7.02
CA MET A 196 2.40 -4.75 -7.43
C MET A 196 1.25 -5.67 -7.02
N PHE A 197 0.63 -6.35 -7.99
CA PHE A 197 -0.51 -7.23 -7.76
C PHE A 197 -0.05 -8.66 -7.56
N ILE A 198 -0.21 -9.16 -6.34
CA ILE A 198 0.15 -10.51 -5.95
C ILE A 198 -1.12 -11.28 -5.59
N THR A 199 -1.25 -12.47 -6.12
CA THR A 199 -2.39 -13.33 -5.81
C THR A 199 -1.93 -14.72 -5.41
N ALA A 200 -2.72 -15.37 -4.57
CA ALA A 200 -2.49 -16.75 -4.18
C ALA A 200 -3.76 -17.58 -4.37
N MET A 201 -3.59 -18.82 -4.76
CA MET A 201 -4.68 -19.79 -4.84
C MET A 201 -4.18 -21.19 -4.48
N ASN A 202 -5.10 -22.03 -4.07
CA ASN A 202 -4.86 -23.44 -3.90
C ASN A 202 -5.14 -24.16 -5.22
N PRO A 203 -4.42 -25.24 -5.53
CA PRO A 203 -4.75 -26.07 -6.69
C PRO A 203 -6.14 -26.69 -6.53
N CYS A 204 -6.78 -27.01 -7.66
CA CYS A 204 -8.07 -27.67 -7.62
C CYS A 204 -8.01 -28.96 -6.78
N PRO A 205 -8.96 -29.18 -5.84
CA PRO A 205 -9.05 -30.43 -5.09
C PRO A 205 -9.25 -31.67 -5.98
N CYS A 206 -9.66 -31.48 -7.22
CA CYS A 206 -9.85 -32.56 -8.17
C CYS A 206 -8.56 -33.22 -8.69
N GLY A 207 -7.39 -32.57 -8.47
CA GLY A 207 -6.09 -33.08 -8.91
C GLY A 207 -5.84 -33.12 -10.40
N TYR A 208 -6.81 -32.70 -11.23
CA TYR A 208 -6.73 -32.75 -12.70
C TYR A 208 -6.23 -31.45 -13.34
N GLU A 209 -6.22 -30.35 -12.63
CA GLU A 209 -5.60 -29.11 -13.10
C GLU A 209 -4.15 -29.03 -12.61
N LEU A 210 -3.33 -29.84 -13.23
CA LEU A 210 -1.88 -29.67 -13.17
C LEU A 210 -1.43 -28.77 -14.32
N PHE A 211 -0.91 -27.59 -13.96
CA PHE A 211 0.11 -26.87 -14.70
C PHE A 211 -0.25 -26.35 -16.11
N TYR A 212 -0.88 -25.19 -16.16
CA TYR A 212 -0.51 -24.22 -17.19
C TYR A 212 -0.06 -22.92 -16.50
N ILE A 213 1.24 -22.80 -16.25
CA ILE A 213 1.88 -21.50 -16.11
C ILE A 213 1.84 -20.89 -17.52
N ARG A 214 0.93 -19.96 -17.74
CA ARG A 214 1.03 -19.00 -18.84
C ARG A 214 1.67 -17.74 -18.28
N ILE A 215 2.92 -17.53 -18.69
CA ILE A 215 3.65 -16.26 -18.56
C ILE A 215 2.95 -15.22 -19.42
#